data_70b33fb765718452bd1fcfaa191cfca2
#
_entry.id   70b33fb765718452bd1fcfaa191cfca2
#
_cell.length_a   1.000
_cell.length_b   1.000
_cell.length_c   1.000
_cell.angle_alpha   90.00
_cell.angle_beta   90.00
_cell.angle_gamma   90.00
#
_symmetry.space_group_name_H-M   'P 1'
#
loop_
_entity.id
_entity.type
_entity.pdbx_description
1 polymer ?
#
loop_
_entity_poly.entity_id
_entity_poly.type
_entity_poly.pdbx_seq_one_letter_code
_entity_poly.pdbx_strand_id
1 'polypeptide(L)'
;MKIGVLLSRVRVEEKWLFDALDKRGVEYDRLDDREIKFDITQREYWQQYDAVLERSISFARGLYATQILNSWGVPTVNDSQVAAICGDKLTTTLMLEKARVPQPLVKVAFTPEAA
;
A
#
# COMPACT_ATOMS: atom_id res chain seq x y z
N MET A 1 -5.94 14.73 14.33
CA MET A 1 -5.77 13.76 13.21
C MET A 1 -4.54 12.94 13.51
N LYS A 2 -4.69 11.63 13.55
CA LYS A 2 -3.60 10.69 13.79
C LYS A 2 -3.40 9.76 12.59
N ILE A 3 -2.18 9.68 12.09
CA ILE A 3 -1.81 8.92 10.89
C ILE A 3 -0.92 7.73 11.25
N GLY A 4 -1.23 6.55 10.75
CA GLY A 4 -0.29 5.43 10.74
C GLY A 4 0.59 5.49 9.50
N VAL A 5 1.90 5.28 9.63
CA VAL A 5 2.80 5.13 8.47
C VAL A 5 3.37 3.72 8.51
N LEU A 6 2.82 2.85 7.67
CA LEU A 6 3.23 1.46 7.54
C LEU A 6 4.47 1.36 6.66
N LEU A 7 5.59 0.86 7.18
CA LEU A 7 6.86 0.82 6.48
C LEU A 7 7.74 -0.33 6.96
N SER A 8 8.66 -0.79 6.10
CA SER A 8 9.67 -1.79 6.48
C SER A 8 10.99 -1.14 6.94
N ARG A 9 11.33 0.00 6.38
CA ARG A 9 12.52 0.79 6.73
C ARG A 9 12.35 2.24 6.27
N VAL A 10 13.09 3.14 6.90
CA VAL A 10 13.08 4.57 6.55
C VAL A 10 14.09 4.82 5.42
N ARG A 11 13.61 5.13 4.22
CA ARG A 11 14.38 5.62 3.07
C ARG A 11 14.33 7.14 3.02
N VAL A 12 14.88 7.75 1.99
CA VAL A 12 14.88 9.22 1.80
C VAL A 12 13.44 9.74 1.68
N GLU A 13 12.59 9.03 0.95
CA GLU A 13 11.19 9.40 0.74
C GLU A 13 10.39 9.39 2.04
N GLU A 14 10.62 8.41 2.91
CA GLU A 14 9.97 8.36 4.22
C GLU A 14 10.47 9.48 5.14
N LYS A 15 11.75 9.87 5.06
CA LYS A 15 12.25 11.04 5.79
C LYS A 15 11.55 12.32 5.37
N TRP A 16 11.40 12.55 4.07
CA TRP A 16 10.66 13.71 3.56
C TRP A 16 9.18 13.70 3.97
N LEU A 17 8.57 12.50 3.99
CA LEU A 17 7.20 12.35 4.47
C LEU A 17 7.08 12.74 5.95
N PHE A 18 7.98 12.26 6.80
CA PHE A 18 7.98 12.60 8.22
C PHE A 18 8.22 14.10 8.43
N ASP A 19 9.21 14.69 7.76
CA ASP A 19 9.46 16.13 7.79
C ASP A 19 8.21 16.94 7.37
N ALA A 20 7.45 16.45 6.40
CA ALA A 20 6.23 17.09 5.94
C ALA A 20 5.07 16.96 6.94
N LEU A 21 4.96 15.83 7.63
CA LEU A 21 3.98 15.62 8.72
C LEU A 21 4.32 16.50 9.93
N ASP A 22 5.60 16.54 10.34
CA ASP A 22 6.09 17.35 11.44
C ASP A 22 5.83 18.84 11.20
N LYS A 23 6.16 19.35 10.00
CA LYS A 23 5.90 20.75 9.62
C LYS A 23 4.43 21.13 9.64
N ARG A 24 3.53 20.16 9.50
CA ARG A 24 2.08 20.37 9.55
C ARG A 24 1.47 20.10 10.92
N GLY A 25 2.28 19.70 11.90
CA GLY A 25 1.81 19.32 13.23
C GLY A 25 0.87 18.11 13.22
N VAL A 26 1.04 17.19 12.27
CA VAL A 26 0.24 15.96 12.18
C VAL A 26 0.83 14.91 13.09
N GLU A 27 0.02 14.38 14.00
CA GLU A 27 0.40 13.25 14.84
C GLU A 27 0.51 11.97 13.98
N TYR A 28 1.60 11.22 14.12
CA TYR A 28 1.75 9.95 13.40
C TYR A 28 2.55 8.91 14.18
N ASP A 29 2.24 7.64 13.91
CA ASP A 29 2.99 6.49 14.39
C ASP A 29 3.71 5.80 13.22
N ARG A 30 4.95 5.36 13.46
CA ARG A 30 5.70 4.50 12.54
C ARG A 30 5.39 3.05 12.85
N LEU A 31 4.81 2.36 11.89
CA LEU A 31 4.32 0.99 12.00
C LEU A 31 5.24 0.07 11.19
N ASP A 32 6.13 -0.66 11.85
CA ASP A 32 7.02 -1.62 11.16
C ASP A 32 6.22 -2.84 10.72
N ASP A 33 6.07 -3.02 9.41
CA ASP A 33 5.31 -4.12 8.80
C ASP A 33 5.90 -5.52 9.07
N ARG A 34 7.12 -5.59 9.62
CA ARG A 34 7.78 -6.84 9.99
C ARG A 34 7.47 -7.26 11.42
N GLU A 35 7.04 -6.32 12.27
CA GLU A 35 6.80 -6.52 13.70
C GLU A 35 5.31 -6.53 14.05
N ILE A 36 4.47 -5.97 13.17
CA ILE A 36 3.02 -5.90 13.38
C ILE A 36 2.40 -7.29 13.32
N LYS A 37 1.50 -7.53 14.27
CA LYS A 37 0.57 -8.67 14.26
C LYS A 37 -0.85 -8.14 14.17
N PHE A 38 -1.57 -8.58 13.17
CA PHE A 38 -3.00 -8.32 13.05
C PHE A 38 -3.77 -9.46 13.71
N ASP A 39 -4.44 -9.18 14.82
CA ASP A 39 -5.48 -10.06 15.33
C ASP A 39 -6.78 -9.73 14.62
N ILE A 40 -7.25 -10.63 13.77
CA ILE A 40 -8.42 -10.41 12.92
C ILE A 40 -9.69 -10.13 13.73
N THR A 41 -9.70 -10.51 15.01
CA THR A 41 -10.82 -10.28 15.92
C THR A 41 -10.73 -8.97 16.70
N GLN A 42 -9.59 -8.28 16.66
CA GLN A 42 -9.30 -7.09 17.49
C GLN A 42 -8.95 -5.88 16.60
N ARG A 43 -9.97 -5.22 16.11
CA ARG A 43 -9.83 -4.06 15.23
C ARG A 43 -9.69 -2.72 15.96
N GLU A 44 -10.07 -2.66 17.25
CA GLU A 44 -10.22 -1.41 18.01
C GLU A 44 -8.92 -0.61 18.06
N TYR A 45 -7.78 -1.28 18.23
CA TYR A 45 -6.48 -0.64 18.21
C TYR A 45 -6.23 0.17 16.92
N TRP A 46 -6.65 -0.36 15.78
CA TRP A 46 -6.38 0.23 14.47
C TRP A 46 -7.33 1.38 14.14
N GLN A 47 -8.51 1.40 14.75
CA GLN A 47 -9.51 2.46 14.56
C GLN A 47 -9.11 3.81 15.18
N GLN A 48 -7.98 3.87 15.91
CA GLN A 48 -7.40 5.13 16.37
C GLN A 48 -6.78 5.98 15.23
N TYR A 49 -6.50 5.37 14.07
CA TYR A 49 -5.93 6.07 12.93
C TYR A 49 -7.02 6.61 12.00
N ASP A 50 -6.94 7.90 11.69
CA ASP A 50 -7.79 8.52 10.68
C ASP A 50 -7.44 8.04 9.26
N ALA A 51 -6.18 7.67 9.03
CA ALA A 51 -5.72 6.99 7.83
C ALA A 51 -4.37 6.29 8.08
N VAL A 52 -4.05 5.32 7.22
CA VAL A 52 -2.73 4.67 7.20
C VAL A 52 -2.08 4.87 5.82
N LEU A 53 -0.86 5.45 5.82
CA LEU A 53 -0.05 5.59 4.62
C LEU A 53 0.75 4.30 4.42
N GLU A 54 0.49 3.59 3.33
CA GLU A 54 1.17 2.35 2.98
C GLU A 54 2.49 2.67 2.27
N ARG A 55 3.61 2.29 2.90
CA ARG A 55 4.99 2.50 2.43
C ARG A 55 5.86 1.24 2.55
N SER A 56 5.24 0.07 2.65
CA SER A 56 5.95 -1.22 2.71
C SER A 56 6.78 -1.46 1.46
N ILE A 57 7.94 -2.08 1.63
CA ILE A 57 8.77 -2.50 0.48
C ILE A 57 8.21 -3.82 -0.10
N SER A 58 7.70 -4.69 0.76
CA SER A 58 7.08 -5.93 0.34
C SER A 58 5.66 -5.68 -0.14
N PHE A 59 5.42 -5.91 -1.43
CA PHE A 59 4.08 -5.83 -2.00
C PHE A 59 3.05 -6.68 -1.25
N ALA A 60 3.38 -7.93 -0.94
CA ALA A 60 2.45 -8.82 -0.24
C ALA A 60 2.10 -8.31 1.16
N ARG A 61 3.09 -7.85 1.95
CA ARG A 61 2.81 -7.30 3.29
C ARG A 61 1.95 -6.04 3.21
N GLY A 62 2.29 -5.11 2.33
CA GLY A 62 1.50 -3.90 2.12
C GLY A 62 0.07 -4.21 1.69
N LEU A 63 -0.11 -5.10 0.71
CA LEU A 63 -1.42 -5.48 0.22
C LEU A 63 -2.28 -6.13 1.31
N TYR A 64 -1.77 -7.12 2.03
CA TYR A 64 -2.56 -7.78 3.07
C TYR A 64 -2.85 -6.85 4.25
N ALA A 65 -1.89 -6.01 4.65
CA ALA A 65 -2.14 -5.01 5.69
C ALA A 65 -3.25 -4.03 5.29
N THR A 66 -3.21 -3.50 4.06
CA THR A 66 -4.26 -2.59 3.58
C THR A 66 -5.62 -3.28 3.44
N GLN A 67 -5.66 -4.55 3.01
CA GLN A 67 -6.91 -5.34 2.97
C GLN A 67 -7.53 -5.47 4.36
N ILE A 68 -6.73 -5.83 5.37
CA ILE A 68 -7.19 -5.96 6.75
C ILE A 68 -7.70 -4.61 7.26
N LEU A 69 -6.91 -3.54 7.13
CA LEU A 69 -7.27 -2.21 7.59
C LEU A 69 -8.56 -1.69 6.92
N ASN A 70 -8.65 -1.83 5.59
CA ASN A 70 -9.86 -1.42 4.87
C ASN A 70 -11.10 -2.23 5.27
N SER A 71 -10.95 -3.53 5.56
CA SER A 71 -12.05 -4.35 6.07
C SER A 71 -12.58 -3.88 7.42
N TRP A 72 -11.77 -3.19 8.19
CA TRP A 72 -12.12 -2.58 9.49
C TRP A 72 -12.58 -1.12 9.37
N GLY A 73 -12.67 -0.60 8.14
CA GLY A 73 -13.06 0.78 7.89
C GLY A 73 -11.97 1.81 8.12
N VAL A 74 -10.72 1.37 8.30
CA VAL A 74 -9.56 2.27 8.40
C VAL A 74 -9.10 2.63 6.99
N PRO A 75 -9.16 3.92 6.58
CA PRO A 75 -8.70 4.34 5.27
C PRO A 75 -7.21 4.11 5.08
N THR A 76 -6.80 3.70 3.90
CA THR A 76 -5.39 3.57 3.54
C THR A 76 -5.05 4.34 2.27
N VAL A 77 -3.81 4.77 2.14
CA VAL A 77 -3.29 5.40 0.92
C VAL A 77 -2.12 4.56 0.39
N ASN A 78 -2.28 3.89 -0.74
CA ASN A 78 -3.50 3.69 -1.51
C ASN A 78 -4.41 2.66 -0.85
N ASP A 79 -5.68 2.58 -1.30
CA ASP A 79 -6.55 1.51 -0.84
C ASP A 79 -6.15 0.13 -1.41
N SER A 80 -6.69 -0.93 -0.80
CA SER A 80 -6.32 -2.30 -1.13
C SER A 80 -6.69 -2.71 -2.56
N GLN A 81 -7.75 -2.16 -3.15
CA GLN A 81 -8.16 -2.47 -4.52
C GLN A 81 -7.18 -1.85 -5.52
N VAL A 82 -6.84 -0.57 -5.30
CA VAL A 82 -5.83 0.13 -6.11
C VAL A 82 -4.47 -0.56 -5.96
N ALA A 83 -4.07 -0.92 -4.74
CA ALA A 83 -2.82 -1.63 -4.48
C ALA A 83 -2.76 -2.98 -5.21
N ALA A 84 -3.82 -3.76 -5.18
CA ALA A 84 -3.91 -5.06 -5.87
C ALA A 84 -3.76 -4.91 -7.40
N ILE A 85 -4.46 -3.95 -7.99
CA ILE A 85 -4.43 -3.71 -9.44
C ILE A 85 -3.06 -3.19 -9.87
N CYS A 86 -2.57 -2.13 -9.23
CA CYS A 86 -1.31 -1.48 -9.60
C CYS A 86 -0.07 -2.31 -9.28
N GLY A 87 -0.16 -3.23 -8.33
CA GLY A 87 0.92 -4.13 -7.98
C GLY A 87 1.07 -5.32 -8.92
N ASP A 88 0.04 -5.66 -9.67
CA ASP A 88 0.06 -6.71 -10.70
C ASP A 88 0.20 -6.07 -12.08
N LYS A 89 1.37 -6.24 -12.70
CA LYS A 89 1.68 -5.64 -13.99
C LYS A 89 0.79 -6.15 -15.12
N LEU A 90 0.41 -7.42 -15.11
CA LEU A 90 -0.49 -7.97 -16.11
C LEU A 90 -1.89 -7.37 -15.95
N THR A 91 -2.42 -7.37 -14.74
CA THR A 91 -3.74 -6.78 -14.45
C THR A 91 -3.79 -5.31 -14.83
N THR A 92 -2.76 -4.53 -14.47
CA THR A 92 -2.65 -3.11 -14.87
C THR A 92 -2.66 -2.96 -16.40
N THR A 93 -1.85 -3.75 -17.11
CA THR A 93 -1.77 -3.71 -18.58
C THR A 93 -3.12 -4.01 -19.21
N LEU A 94 -3.82 -5.04 -18.76
CA LEU A 94 -5.14 -5.42 -19.28
C LEU A 94 -6.20 -4.32 -19.02
N MET A 95 -6.14 -3.66 -17.86
CA MET A 95 -7.04 -2.55 -17.55
C MET A 95 -6.76 -1.32 -18.40
N LEU A 96 -5.49 -0.99 -18.64
CA LEU A 96 -5.10 0.11 -19.55
C LEU A 96 -5.53 -0.18 -20.98
N GLU A 97 -5.38 -1.41 -21.45
CA GLU A 97 -5.85 -1.83 -22.77
C GLU A 97 -7.36 -1.68 -22.90
N LYS A 98 -8.11 -2.20 -21.93
CA LYS A 98 -9.58 -2.08 -21.89
C LYS A 98 -10.05 -0.61 -21.88
N ALA A 99 -9.32 0.25 -21.18
CA ALA A 99 -9.57 1.69 -21.15
C ALA A 99 -9.06 2.46 -22.38
N ARG A 100 -8.43 1.76 -23.33
CA ARG A 100 -7.82 2.34 -24.53
C ARG A 100 -6.78 3.42 -24.23
N VAL A 101 -6.06 3.26 -23.13
CA VAL A 101 -4.92 4.13 -22.78
C VAL A 101 -3.71 3.69 -23.61
N PRO A 102 -3.05 4.61 -24.33
CA PRO A 102 -1.84 4.28 -25.07
C PRO A 102 -0.76 3.68 -24.16
N GLN A 103 -0.20 2.55 -24.58
CA GLN A 103 0.84 1.85 -23.84
C GLN A 103 1.81 1.14 -24.81
N PRO A 104 3.02 0.79 -24.37
CA PRO A 104 3.93 -0.02 -25.16
C PRO A 104 3.31 -1.37 -25.55
N LEU A 105 3.82 -1.97 -26.63
CA LEU A 105 3.45 -3.33 -26.99
C LEU A 105 3.87 -4.31 -25.88
N VAL A 106 2.91 -5.03 -25.34
CA VAL A 106 3.13 -6.01 -24.27
C VAL A 106 2.80 -7.41 -24.81
N LYS A 107 3.69 -8.36 -24.54
CA LYS A 107 3.48 -9.79 -24.77
C LYS A 107 3.67 -10.54 -23.47
N VAL A 108 2.91 -11.60 -23.28
CA VAL A 108 3.00 -12.49 -22.12
C VAL A 108 3.39 -13.86 -22.62
N ALA A 109 4.44 -14.42 -22.03
CA ALA A 109 4.86 -15.79 -22.26
C ALA A 109 4.99 -16.51 -20.92
N PHE A 110 4.69 -17.80 -20.88
CA PHE A 110 4.75 -18.61 -19.66
C PHE A 110 6.02 -19.46 -19.60
N THR A 111 6.78 -19.50 -20.69
CA THR A 111 8.08 -20.17 -20.74
C THR A 111 9.09 -19.30 -21.46
N PRO A 112 10.39 -19.44 -21.18
CA PRO A 112 11.44 -18.70 -21.89
C PRO A 112 11.43 -19.00 -23.41
N GLU A 113 11.05 -20.23 -23.80
CA GLU A 113 11.03 -20.66 -25.20
C GLU A 113 9.90 -19.99 -26.00
N ALA A 114 8.86 -19.50 -25.32
CA ALA A 114 7.73 -18.80 -25.94
C ALA A 114 7.93 -17.28 -25.99
N ALA A 115 8.96 -16.76 -25.33
CA ALA A 115 9.26 -15.34 -25.30
C ALA A 115 10.11 -14.95 -26.50
#